data_847806332b081c6ca49611592cb8078f
#
_entry.id   847806332b081c6ca49611592cb8078f
#
_cell.length_a   1.000
_cell.length_b   1.000
_cell.length_c   1.000
_cell.angle_alpha   90.00
_cell.angle_beta   90.00
_cell.angle_gamma   90.00
#
_symmetry.space_group_name_H-M   'P 1'
#
loop_
_entity.id
_entity.type
_entity.pdbx_description
1 polymer ?
#
loop_
_entity_poly.entity_id
_entity_poly.type
_entity_poly.pdbx_seq_one_letter_code
_entity_poly.pdbx_strand_id
1 'polypeptide(L)'
;MRRFLAALLALYPAGAQAEAPVLTVLAYDSFVSDWGPGPAITAGFEAVCGCKLEIIGAGDGAALLARARLEGGRGAADVVVGLDSNLVAAARASGLFAPHGVAADLDLPVAWSDPDFLPFDWGWFAFVHDRTRLADPPADFEALAASDLRIIVQDPRSSTPGLGLVMWIEAAYGPRAAEIWAGLADNIVTVTPGWSEAYGLFLEGEADMVLSYTTSPAYHLIAEGDDSKAAAPFAEGHYLQVEVAAMLAGSDAPDLARAFLAYLVSDAAQAVIPETNWMYPAVTPADGLPEGFATLHRPERSLYLEPAEAEARRGPAVERWRGALSR
;
A
#
# COMPACT_ATOMS: atom_id res chain seq x y z
N MET A 1 -44.49 -57.69 -44.26
CA MET A 1 -43.28 -57.66 -43.45
C MET A 1 -42.85 -56.18 -43.24
N ARG A 2 -43.22 -55.56 -42.10
CA ARG A 2 -42.85 -54.19 -41.75
C ARG A 2 -41.63 -54.23 -40.80
N ARG A 3 -40.49 -53.72 -41.25
CA ARG A 3 -39.26 -53.58 -40.44
C ARG A 3 -39.35 -52.30 -39.63
N PHE A 4 -39.44 -52.40 -38.30
CA PHE A 4 -39.25 -51.27 -37.36
C PHE A 4 -37.75 -51.00 -37.21
N LEU A 5 -37.30 -49.82 -37.62
CA LEU A 5 -35.98 -49.32 -37.32
C LEU A 5 -36.07 -48.61 -35.94
N ALA A 6 -35.44 -49.16 -34.91
CA ALA A 6 -35.28 -48.50 -33.63
C ALA A 6 -34.08 -47.55 -33.69
N ALA A 7 -34.33 -46.27 -33.60
CA ALA A 7 -33.27 -45.27 -33.47
C ALA A 7 -32.83 -45.22 -32.02
N LEU A 8 -31.59 -45.61 -31.71
CA LEU A 8 -30.96 -45.38 -30.42
C LEU A 8 -30.53 -43.89 -30.37
N LEU A 9 -31.20 -43.07 -29.55
CA LEU A 9 -30.74 -41.78 -29.12
C LEU A 9 -29.61 -41.97 -28.08
N ALA A 10 -28.38 -41.70 -28.47
CA ALA A 10 -27.27 -41.59 -27.51
C ALA A 10 -27.42 -40.27 -26.74
N LEU A 11 -27.82 -40.34 -25.48
CA LEU A 11 -27.75 -39.24 -24.52
C LEU A 11 -26.24 -38.99 -24.17
N TYR A 12 -25.64 -37.96 -24.73
CA TYR A 12 -24.39 -37.44 -24.24
C TYR A 12 -24.68 -36.71 -22.90
N PRO A 13 -24.03 -37.10 -21.79
CA PRO A 13 -24.13 -36.29 -20.58
C PRO A 13 -23.54 -34.91 -20.89
N ALA A 14 -24.34 -33.85 -20.77
CA ALA A 14 -23.84 -32.49 -20.68
C ALA A 14 -22.96 -32.43 -19.44
N GLY A 15 -21.64 -32.37 -19.61
CA GLY A 15 -20.72 -32.17 -18.53
C GLY A 15 -21.07 -30.83 -17.86
N ALA A 16 -21.50 -30.88 -16.61
CA ALA A 16 -21.61 -29.69 -15.78
C ALA A 16 -20.21 -29.07 -15.74
N GLN A 17 -20.05 -27.92 -16.42
CA GLN A 17 -18.84 -27.13 -16.31
C GLN A 17 -18.85 -26.64 -14.84
N ALA A 18 -17.92 -27.12 -14.03
CA ALA A 18 -17.74 -26.59 -12.69
C ALA A 18 -17.39 -25.11 -12.83
N GLU A 19 -18.09 -24.26 -12.08
CA GLU A 19 -17.71 -22.84 -12.00
C GLU A 19 -16.26 -22.73 -11.55
N ALA A 20 -15.53 -21.80 -12.17
CA ALA A 20 -14.16 -21.54 -11.76
C ALA A 20 -14.14 -21.10 -10.28
N PRO A 21 -13.19 -21.60 -9.48
CA PRO A 21 -13.09 -21.17 -8.10
C PRO A 21 -12.82 -19.65 -8.04
N VAL A 22 -13.36 -18.98 -7.03
CA VAL A 22 -13.19 -17.53 -6.82
C VAL A 22 -12.25 -17.33 -5.64
N LEU A 23 -11.27 -16.43 -5.82
CA LEU A 23 -10.45 -15.89 -4.74
C LEU A 23 -10.87 -14.46 -4.47
N THR A 24 -11.22 -14.15 -3.23
CA THR A 24 -11.59 -12.79 -2.81
C THR A 24 -10.46 -12.12 -2.05
N VAL A 25 -10.05 -10.95 -2.50
CA VAL A 25 -8.96 -10.15 -1.91
C VAL A 25 -9.51 -8.81 -1.44
N LEU A 26 -9.24 -8.43 -0.20
CA LEU A 26 -9.40 -7.06 0.27
C LEU A 26 -8.12 -6.29 0.00
N ALA A 27 -8.23 -5.13 -0.65
CA ALA A 27 -7.08 -4.26 -0.90
C ALA A 27 -7.44 -2.79 -0.63
N TYR A 28 -6.46 -1.91 -0.61
CA TYR A 28 -6.70 -0.47 -0.51
C TYR A 28 -7.27 0.12 -1.80
N ASP A 29 -7.95 1.27 -1.67
CA ASP A 29 -8.76 1.81 -2.76
C ASP A 29 -7.94 2.18 -4.01
N SER A 30 -6.72 2.71 -3.86
CA SER A 30 -5.85 3.01 -5.01
C SER A 30 -5.35 1.73 -5.71
N PHE A 31 -5.21 0.61 -5.00
CA PHE A 31 -4.85 -0.67 -5.60
C PHE A 31 -5.90 -1.15 -6.61
N VAL A 32 -7.18 -0.99 -6.29
CA VAL A 32 -8.31 -1.45 -7.13
C VAL A 32 -8.75 -0.45 -8.19
N SER A 33 -8.20 0.76 -8.18
CA SER A 33 -8.50 1.78 -9.19
C SER A 33 -8.10 1.33 -10.59
N ASP A 34 -8.74 1.87 -11.64
CA ASP A 34 -8.44 1.52 -13.03
C ASP A 34 -6.97 1.79 -13.43
N TRP A 35 -6.33 2.74 -12.75
CA TRP A 35 -4.92 3.10 -12.92
C TRP A 35 -3.96 2.39 -11.95
N GLY A 36 -4.51 1.70 -10.94
CA GLY A 36 -3.74 0.96 -9.95
C GLY A 36 -3.27 -0.40 -10.44
N PRO A 37 -2.52 -1.15 -9.61
CA PRO A 37 -1.98 -2.46 -10.00
C PRO A 37 -3.03 -3.57 -10.11
N GLY A 38 -4.18 -3.43 -9.45
CA GLY A 38 -5.22 -4.45 -9.36
C GLY A 38 -5.68 -5.03 -10.69
N PRO A 39 -6.03 -4.21 -11.72
CA PRO A 39 -6.44 -4.73 -13.03
C PRO A 39 -5.40 -5.61 -13.70
N ALA A 40 -4.12 -5.20 -13.71
CA ALA A 40 -3.04 -5.97 -14.32
C ALA A 40 -2.72 -7.26 -13.55
N ILE A 41 -2.70 -7.18 -12.20
CA ILE A 41 -2.52 -8.34 -11.32
C ILE A 41 -3.66 -9.32 -11.46
N THR A 42 -4.92 -8.86 -11.56
CA THR A 42 -6.08 -9.71 -11.80
C THR A 42 -5.93 -10.47 -13.11
N ALA A 43 -5.70 -9.76 -14.21
CA ALA A 43 -5.55 -10.36 -15.52
C ALA A 43 -4.41 -11.40 -15.58
N GLY A 44 -3.27 -11.07 -14.98
CA GLY A 44 -2.10 -11.95 -14.94
C GLY A 44 -2.31 -13.19 -14.07
N PHE A 45 -2.92 -13.05 -12.90
CA PHE A 45 -3.19 -14.19 -12.03
C PHE A 45 -4.27 -15.11 -12.60
N GLU A 46 -5.39 -14.57 -13.10
CA GLU A 46 -6.44 -15.37 -13.74
C GLU A 46 -5.93 -16.18 -14.94
N ALA A 47 -4.95 -15.66 -15.69
CA ALA A 47 -4.35 -16.36 -16.81
C ALA A 47 -3.59 -17.64 -16.40
N VAL A 48 -3.14 -17.75 -15.15
CA VAL A 48 -2.33 -18.88 -14.67
C VAL A 48 -3.03 -19.76 -13.65
N CYS A 49 -4.04 -19.24 -12.91
CA CYS A 49 -4.69 -20.00 -11.84
C CYS A 49 -5.88 -20.87 -12.29
N GLY A 50 -6.49 -20.57 -13.44
CA GLY A 50 -7.76 -21.19 -13.81
C GLY A 50 -8.91 -20.83 -12.86
N CYS A 51 -8.85 -19.69 -12.25
CA CYS A 51 -9.77 -19.16 -11.24
C CYS A 51 -10.32 -17.80 -11.64
N LYS A 52 -11.20 -17.22 -10.79
CA LYS A 52 -11.58 -15.81 -10.78
C LYS A 52 -10.95 -15.12 -9.60
N LEU A 53 -10.45 -13.89 -9.81
CA LEU A 53 -9.93 -13.03 -8.77
C LEU A 53 -10.85 -11.82 -8.60
N GLU A 54 -11.45 -11.70 -7.40
CA GLU A 54 -12.25 -10.55 -7.02
C GLU A 54 -11.47 -9.70 -6.02
N ILE A 55 -11.05 -8.50 -6.43
CA ILE A 55 -10.36 -7.55 -5.54
C ILE A 55 -11.36 -6.48 -5.11
N ILE A 56 -11.53 -6.30 -3.81
CA ILE A 56 -12.51 -5.39 -3.22
C ILE A 56 -11.78 -4.28 -2.46
N GLY A 57 -12.06 -3.03 -2.82
CA GLY A 57 -11.56 -1.86 -2.10
C GLY A 57 -12.13 -1.79 -0.67
N ALA A 58 -11.26 -1.47 0.28
CA ALA A 58 -11.60 -1.47 1.71
C ALA A 58 -11.05 -0.24 2.46
N GLY A 59 -10.93 0.88 1.76
CA GLY A 59 -10.29 2.08 2.28
C GLY A 59 -8.78 2.03 2.11
N ASP A 60 -8.03 2.52 3.11
CA ASP A 60 -6.57 2.50 3.13
C ASP A 60 -6.09 1.65 4.33
N GLY A 61 -4.80 1.47 4.56
CA GLY A 61 -4.21 0.46 5.44
C GLY A 61 -4.88 0.23 6.80
N ALA A 62 -5.08 1.29 7.60
CA ALA A 62 -5.73 1.13 8.91
C ALA A 62 -7.23 0.81 8.79
N ALA A 63 -7.93 1.37 7.79
CA ALA A 63 -9.32 1.06 7.48
C ALA A 63 -9.46 -0.40 7.00
N LEU A 64 -8.52 -0.85 6.15
CA LEU A 64 -8.43 -2.23 5.66
C LEU A 64 -8.32 -3.24 6.82
N LEU A 65 -7.42 -3.01 7.79
CA LEU A 65 -7.31 -3.85 8.98
C LEU A 65 -8.58 -3.83 9.84
N ALA A 66 -9.20 -2.66 10.00
CA ALA A 66 -10.44 -2.53 10.76
C ALA A 66 -11.57 -3.33 10.11
N ARG A 67 -11.68 -3.29 8.77
CA ARG A 67 -12.65 -4.07 8.00
C ARG A 67 -12.40 -5.57 8.14
N ALA A 68 -11.16 -6.02 7.96
CA ALA A 68 -10.81 -7.44 8.13
C ALA A 68 -11.17 -7.96 9.53
N ARG A 69 -10.97 -7.14 10.59
CA ARG A 69 -11.38 -7.47 11.96
C ARG A 69 -12.90 -7.51 12.14
N LEU A 70 -13.63 -6.59 11.52
CA LEU A 70 -15.09 -6.54 11.61
C LEU A 70 -15.74 -7.74 10.91
N GLU A 71 -15.23 -8.14 9.78
CA GLU A 71 -15.70 -9.33 9.04
C GLU A 71 -15.30 -10.64 9.74
N GLY A 72 -14.21 -10.62 10.53
CA GLY A 72 -13.91 -11.62 11.56
C GLY A 72 -13.73 -13.05 11.05
N GLY A 73 -13.14 -13.24 9.87
CA GLY A 73 -12.87 -14.58 9.34
C GLY A 73 -14.15 -15.36 8.96
N ARG A 74 -15.24 -14.67 8.67
CA ARG A 74 -16.52 -15.28 8.25
C ARG A 74 -16.60 -15.58 6.75
N GLY A 75 -15.45 -15.79 6.09
CA GLY A 75 -15.41 -16.20 4.69
C GLY A 75 -15.70 -15.08 3.67
N ALA A 76 -15.61 -13.80 4.07
CA ALA A 76 -15.82 -12.68 3.15
C ALA A 76 -14.60 -12.40 2.27
N ALA A 77 -13.41 -12.79 2.70
CA ALA A 77 -12.16 -12.67 1.93
C ALA A 77 -11.18 -13.78 2.28
N ASP A 78 -10.25 -14.01 1.36
CA ASP A 78 -9.18 -15.01 1.47
C ASP A 78 -7.82 -14.36 1.78
N VAL A 79 -7.58 -13.18 1.21
CA VAL A 79 -6.31 -12.45 1.30
C VAL A 79 -6.57 -10.97 1.59
N VAL A 80 -5.65 -10.35 2.31
CA VAL A 80 -5.59 -8.91 2.52
C VAL A 80 -4.29 -8.40 1.89
N VAL A 81 -4.35 -7.34 1.09
CA VAL A 81 -3.20 -6.69 0.41
C VAL A 81 -3.16 -5.21 0.79
N GLY A 82 -2.02 -4.75 1.31
CA GLY A 82 -1.82 -3.32 1.63
C GLY A 82 -1.92 -2.96 3.11
N LEU A 83 -1.70 -3.94 4.01
CA LEU A 83 -1.24 -3.59 5.36
C LEU A 83 0.23 -3.16 5.27
N ASP A 84 0.68 -2.37 6.23
CA ASP A 84 2.06 -1.93 6.28
C ASP A 84 2.81 -2.40 7.54
N SER A 85 4.12 -2.20 7.54
CA SER A 85 5.00 -2.57 8.65
C SER A 85 4.55 -2.00 10.00
N ASN A 86 3.85 -0.83 10.05
CA ASN A 86 3.33 -0.25 11.27
C ASN A 86 2.09 -0.97 11.82
N LEU A 87 1.41 -1.75 10.98
CA LEU A 87 0.17 -2.47 11.32
C LEU A 87 0.39 -3.98 11.54
N VAL A 88 1.54 -4.54 11.14
CA VAL A 88 1.84 -5.98 11.22
C VAL A 88 1.63 -6.53 12.63
N ALA A 89 2.14 -5.87 13.67
CA ALA A 89 1.97 -6.36 15.04
C ALA A 89 0.51 -6.34 15.49
N ALA A 90 -0.24 -5.29 15.15
CA ALA A 90 -1.68 -5.19 15.43
C ALA A 90 -2.48 -6.24 14.65
N ALA A 91 -2.13 -6.47 13.38
CA ALA A 91 -2.75 -7.50 12.55
C ALA A 91 -2.51 -8.90 13.12
N ARG A 92 -1.27 -9.22 13.50
CA ARG A 92 -0.91 -10.48 14.15
C ARG A 92 -1.69 -10.71 15.45
N ALA A 93 -1.80 -9.67 16.29
CA ALA A 93 -2.54 -9.75 17.55
C ALA A 93 -4.05 -10.03 17.36
N SER A 94 -4.58 -9.81 16.17
CA SER A 94 -5.98 -10.15 15.86
C SER A 94 -6.24 -11.66 15.74
N GLY A 95 -5.20 -12.46 15.45
CA GLY A 95 -5.31 -13.90 15.22
C GLY A 95 -6.04 -14.28 13.92
N LEU A 96 -6.24 -13.32 13.00
CA LEU A 96 -6.99 -13.52 11.76
C LEU A 96 -6.14 -14.08 10.62
N PHE A 97 -4.82 -14.00 10.71
CA PHE A 97 -3.91 -14.34 9.63
C PHE A 97 -3.23 -15.68 9.83
N ALA A 98 -2.80 -16.29 8.73
CA ALA A 98 -2.17 -17.61 8.71
C ALA A 98 -0.86 -17.57 7.90
N PRO A 99 0.09 -18.48 8.18
CA PRO A 99 1.35 -18.54 7.45
C PRO A 99 1.15 -18.74 5.96
N HIS A 100 1.83 -17.88 5.17
CA HIS A 100 1.74 -17.90 3.72
C HIS A 100 2.56 -19.03 3.08
N GLY A 101 3.68 -19.44 3.69
CA GLY A 101 4.54 -20.52 3.18
C GLY A 101 5.25 -20.23 1.86
N VAL A 102 5.22 -18.96 1.40
CA VAL A 102 5.88 -18.50 0.17
C VAL A 102 7.34 -18.18 0.49
N ALA A 103 8.27 -18.70 -0.31
CA ALA A 103 9.67 -18.31 -0.30
C ALA A 103 9.91 -17.28 -1.41
N ALA A 104 10.50 -16.14 -1.07
CA ALA A 104 10.89 -15.10 -2.02
C ALA A 104 12.27 -14.54 -1.63
N ASP A 105 13.05 -14.17 -2.63
CA ASP A 105 14.31 -13.43 -2.45
C ASP A 105 13.97 -11.93 -2.46
N LEU A 106 13.71 -11.39 -1.27
CA LEU A 106 13.23 -10.05 -1.10
C LEU A 106 14.36 -9.01 -1.19
N ASP A 107 14.18 -7.99 -2.01
CA ASP A 107 15.09 -6.84 -2.16
C ASP A 107 14.57 -5.64 -1.36
N LEU A 108 14.62 -5.75 -0.04
CA LEU A 108 14.16 -4.72 0.88
C LEU A 108 15.34 -4.03 1.57
N PRO A 109 15.21 -2.73 1.93
CA PRO A 109 16.24 -2.01 2.68
C PRO A 109 16.34 -2.45 4.16
N VAL A 110 15.48 -3.35 4.62
CA VAL A 110 15.46 -3.95 5.96
C VAL A 110 15.32 -5.45 5.87
N ALA A 111 15.84 -6.18 6.86
CA ALA A 111 15.66 -7.62 6.93
C ALA A 111 14.18 -7.95 7.20
N TRP A 112 13.64 -8.94 6.48
CA TRP A 112 12.27 -9.40 6.66
C TRP A 112 12.20 -10.92 6.68
N SER A 113 11.53 -11.48 7.69
CA SER A 113 11.41 -12.94 7.85
C SER A 113 10.07 -13.33 8.48
N ASP A 114 9.04 -12.53 8.27
CA ASP A 114 7.70 -12.76 8.83
C ASP A 114 7.00 -13.93 8.13
N PRO A 115 6.46 -14.94 8.87
CA PRO A 115 5.81 -16.09 8.26
C PRO A 115 4.40 -15.81 7.75
N ASP A 116 3.72 -14.78 8.27
CA ASP A 116 2.31 -14.49 8.00
C ASP A 116 2.13 -13.32 7.04
N PHE A 117 3.07 -12.37 7.03
CA PHE A 117 2.99 -11.12 6.27
C PHE A 117 4.09 -11.07 5.22
N LEU A 118 3.71 -11.18 3.95
CA LEU A 118 4.60 -11.21 2.80
C LEU A 118 4.73 -9.82 2.18
N PRO A 119 5.92 -9.20 2.16
CA PRO A 119 6.15 -7.95 1.45
C PRO A 119 5.88 -8.08 -0.06
N PHE A 120 5.28 -7.06 -0.66
CA PHE A 120 5.10 -6.99 -2.10
C PHE A 120 5.61 -5.68 -2.71
N ASP A 121 5.66 -4.61 -1.92
CA ASP A 121 6.31 -3.35 -2.29
C ASP A 121 6.81 -2.57 -1.06
N TRP A 122 7.52 -1.46 -1.31
CA TRP A 122 8.05 -0.60 -0.27
C TRP A 122 8.39 0.79 -0.80
N GLY A 123 8.53 1.75 0.11
CA GLY A 123 8.97 3.10 -0.20
C GLY A 123 9.24 3.93 1.05
N TRP A 124 9.72 5.14 0.85
CA TRP A 124 9.88 6.13 1.93
C TRP A 124 8.80 7.19 1.82
N PHE A 125 8.19 7.55 2.92
CA PHE A 125 7.29 8.71 2.95
C PHE A 125 8.07 9.99 2.69
N ALA A 126 7.44 10.92 1.96
CA ALA A 126 7.97 12.23 1.67
C ALA A 126 6.85 13.24 1.46
N PHE A 127 7.15 14.52 1.70
CA PHE A 127 6.32 15.58 1.17
C PHE A 127 6.71 15.83 -0.29
N VAL A 128 5.72 15.76 -1.18
CA VAL A 128 5.87 16.07 -2.62
C VAL A 128 5.45 17.50 -2.86
N HIS A 129 6.21 18.21 -3.69
CA HIS A 129 5.99 19.59 -4.09
C HIS A 129 6.17 19.76 -5.60
N ASP A 130 5.68 20.88 -6.13
CA ASP A 130 5.94 21.32 -7.50
C ASP A 130 7.11 22.30 -7.52
N ARG A 131 8.24 21.92 -8.14
CA ARG A 131 9.46 22.73 -8.22
C ARG A 131 9.26 24.06 -8.95
N THR A 132 8.25 24.16 -9.81
CA THR A 132 7.94 25.40 -10.52
C THR A 132 7.25 26.43 -9.62
N ARG A 133 6.63 25.97 -8.51
CA ARG A 133 5.92 26.80 -7.53
C ARG A 133 6.71 26.96 -6.24
N LEU A 134 7.44 25.92 -5.83
CA LEU A 134 8.25 25.86 -4.62
C LEU A 134 9.64 25.30 -4.99
N ALA A 135 10.58 26.18 -5.35
CA ALA A 135 11.92 25.78 -5.78
C ALA A 135 12.79 25.26 -4.62
N ASP A 136 12.63 25.85 -3.45
CA ASP A 136 13.41 25.54 -2.24
C ASP A 136 12.45 25.03 -1.14
N PRO A 137 12.13 23.72 -1.08
CA PRO A 137 11.28 23.15 -0.04
C PRO A 137 11.98 23.16 1.32
N PRO A 138 11.23 23.11 2.44
CA PRO A 138 11.82 22.98 3.77
C PRO A 138 12.73 21.76 3.88
N ALA A 139 13.85 21.90 4.57
CA ALA A 139 14.85 20.86 4.71
C ALA A 139 14.54 19.85 5.84
N ASP A 140 13.55 20.12 6.69
CA ASP A 140 13.16 19.32 7.84
C ASP A 140 11.76 19.73 8.36
N PHE A 141 11.22 18.99 9.34
CA PHE A 141 9.92 19.33 9.93
C PHE A 141 9.94 20.64 10.73
N GLU A 142 11.07 21.02 11.32
CA GLU A 142 11.18 22.28 12.08
C GLU A 142 11.12 23.48 11.11
N ALA A 143 11.80 23.39 9.97
CA ALA A 143 11.75 24.41 8.92
C ALA A 143 10.34 24.47 8.28
N LEU A 144 9.69 23.33 8.07
CA LEU A 144 8.31 23.29 7.58
C LEU A 144 7.35 23.95 8.57
N ALA A 145 7.45 23.64 9.86
CA ALA A 145 6.65 24.23 10.93
C ALA A 145 6.88 25.74 11.11
N ALA A 146 8.06 26.24 10.75
CA ALA A 146 8.40 27.66 10.80
C ALA A 146 7.99 28.44 9.53
N SER A 147 7.46 27.78 8.53
CA SER A 147 7.04 28.36 7.25
C SER A 147 5.54 28.67 7.20
N ASP A 148 5.11 29.45 6.21
CA ASP A 148 3.69 29.69 5.89
C ASP A 148 3.18 28.69 4.83
N LEU A 149 3.89 27.60 4.55
CA LEU A 149 3.53 26.61 3.53
C LEU A 149 2.29 25.81 3.98
N ARG A 150 1.41 25.58 3.03
CA ARG A 150 0.18 24.81 3.24
C ARG A 150 0.44 23.36 2.84
N ILE A 151 0.10 22.44 3.73
CA ILE A 151 0.26 21.01 3.48
C ILE A 151 -1.05 20.27 3.59
N ILE A 152 -1.19 19.24 2.75
CA ILE A 152 -2.26 18.23 2.85
C ILE A 152 -1.67 16.94 3.38
N VAL A 153 -2.31 16.38 4.38
CA VAL A 153 -1.94 15.10 4.99
C VAL A 153 -3.16 14.19 5.08
N GLN A 154 -2.95 12.93 5.41
CA GLN A 154 -4.02 11.96 5.58
C GLN A 154 -4.26 11.65 7.06
N ASP A 155 -5.47 11.17 7.37
CA ASP A 155 -5.84 10.75 8.73
C ASP A 155 -5.10 9.45 9.12
N PRO A 156 -4.28 9.46 10.18
CA PRO A 156 -3.53 8.28 10.62
C PRO A 156 -4.42 7.12 11.12
N ARG A 157 -5.71 7.36 11.32
CA ARG A 157 -6.67 6.37 11.78
C ARG A 157 -7.27 5.55 10.64
N SER A 158 -7.12 6.00 9.40
CA SER A 158 -7.61 5.33 8.20
C SER A 158 -6.52 5.06 7.18
N SER A 159 -5.58 5.99 6.99
CA SER A 159 -4.61 5.99 5.89
C SER A 159 -3.23 5.49 6.30
N THR A 160 -2.58 4.75 5.40
CA THR A 160 -1.18 4.30 5.51
C THR A 160 -0.21 5.49 5.54
N PRO A 161 -0.22 6.46 4.58
CA PRO A 161 0.67 7.63 4.68
C PRO A 161 0.39 8.48 5.93
N GLY A 162 -0.86 8.65 6.32
CA GLY A 162 -1.21 9.38 7.53
C GLY A 162 -0.60 8.76 8.78
N LEU A 163 -0.71 7.44 8.93
CA LEU A 163 -0.04 6.71 10.02
C LEU A 163 1.49 6.80 9.87
N GLY A 164 2.00 6.66 8.65
CA GLY A 164 3.41 6.78 8.34
C GLY A 164 4.00 8.13 8.77
N LEU A 165 3.31 9.25 8.54
CA LEU A 165 3.74 10.56 9.01
C LEU A 165 3.84 10.64 10.54
N VAL A 166 2.85 10.08 11.22
CA VAL A 166 2.86 10.03 12.69
C VAL A 166 4.06 9.24 13.19
N MET A 167 4.33 8.08 12.60
CA MET A 167 5.48 7.25 12.96
C MET A 167 6.82 7.87 12.54
N TRP A 168 6.86 8.62 11.42
CA TRP A 168 8.03 9.36 10.97
C TRP A 168 8.46 10.42 12.00
N ILE A 169 7.52 11.25 12.44
CA ILE A 169 7.80 12.27 13.47
C ILE A 169 8.22 11.62 14.80
N GLU A 170 7.60 10.50 15.17
CA GLU A 170 8.01 9.75 16.37
C GLU A 170 9.43 9.17 16.25
N ALA A 171 9.80 8.64 15.09
CA ALA A 171 11.12 8.06 14.86
C ALA A 171 12.22 9.13 14.80
N ALA A 172 11.89 10.30 14.20
CA ALA A 172 12.84 11.39 14.04
C ALA A 172 13.06 12.20 15.31
N TYR A 173 11.99 12.51 16.05
CA TYR A 173 12.01 13.49 17.14
C TYR A 173 11.73 12.89 18.53
N GLY A 174 11.18 11.68 18.62
CA GLY A 174 10.94 11.00 19.91
C GLY A 174 10.17 11.88 20.91
N PRO A 175 10.77 12.22 22.07
CA PRO A 175 10.09 13.04 23.09
C PRO A 175 9.66 14.43 22.60
N ARG A 176 10.28 14.96 21.54
CA ARG A 176 9.96 16.27 20.93
C ARG A 176 8.83 16.20 19.89
N ALA A 177 8.30 15.03 19.59
CA ALA A 177 7.25 14.86 18.57
C ALA A 177 6.02 15.77 18.83
N ALA A 178 5.66 15.99 20.10
CA ALA A 178 4.55 16.89 20.45
C ALA A 178 4.83 18.36 20.10
N GLU A 179 6.09 18.81 20.16
CA GLU A 179 6.49 20.17 19.75
C GLU A 179 6.38 20.33 18.25
N ILE A 180 6.85 19.33 17.49
CA ILE A 180 6.75 19.32 16.02
C ILE A 180 5.29 19.36 15.59
N TRP A 181 4.43 18.53 16.15
CA TRP A 181 2.99 18.55 15.83
C TRP A 181 2.33 19.89 16.17
N ALA A 182 2.72 20.51 17.29
CA ALA A 182 2.19 21.83 17.67
C ALA A 182 2.61 22.91 16.68
N GLY A 183 3.83 22.81 16.11
CA GLY A 183 4.32 23.73 15.10
C GLY A 183 3.66 23.52 13.74
N LEU A 184 3.41 22.28 13.35
CA LEU A 184 2.82 21.94 12.04
C LEU A 184 1.31 22.19 11.97
N ALA A 185 0.63 22.40 13.09
CA ALA A 185 -0.84 22.45 13.14
C ALA A 185 -1.42 23.53 12.19
N ASP A 186 -0.79 24.69 12.10
CA ASP A 186 -1.24 25.81 11.26
C ASP A 186 -0.90 25.60 9.76
N ASN A 187 0.08 24.74 9.46
CA ASN A 187 0.43 24.38 8.08
C ASN A 187 -0.56 23.38 7.46
N ILE A 188 -1.20 22.53 8.28
CA ILE A 188 -2.11 21.48 7.82
C ILE A 188 -3.46 22.11 7.45
N VAL A 189 -3.69 22.29 6.16
CA VAL A 189 -4.93 22.92 5.67
C VAL A 189 -6.05 21.89 5.42
N THR A 190 -5.70 20.63 5.19
CA THR A 190 -6.66 19.56 4.95
C THR A 190 -6.11 18.22 5.45
N VAL A 191 -7.00 17.43 6.06
CA VAL A 191 -6.75 16.04 6.43
C VAL A 191 -7.76 15.18 5.68
N THR A 192 -7.27 14.33 4.77
CA THR A 192 -8.13 13.45 3.96
C THR A 192 -8.23 12.05 4.56
N PRO A 193 -9.27 11.26 4.22
CA PRO A 193 -9.39 9.88 4.69
C PRO A 193 -8.33 8.94 4.09
N GLY A 194 -7.87 9.19 2.85
CA GLY A 194 -6.94 8.36 2.12
C GLY A 194 -5.96 9.16 1.25
N TRP A 195 -5.05 8.43 0.60
CA TRP A 195 -3.99 9.02 -0.22
C TRP A 195 -4.52 9.67 -1.50
N SER A 196 -5.46 9.04 -2.19
CA SER A 196 -5.94 9.50 -3.51
C SER A 196 -6.55 10.90 -3.45
N GLU A 197 -7.36 11.19 -2.43
CA GLU A 197 -7.96 12.51 -2.25
C GLU A 197 -6.91 13.58 -1.93
N ALA A 198 -5.93 13.24 -1.08
CA ALA A 198 -4.86 14.19 -0.74
C ALA A 198 -4.05 14.58 -1.97
N TYR A 199 -3.64 13.57 -2.75
CA TYR A 199 -2.82 13.80 -3.92
C TYR A 199 -3.59 14.54 -5.02
N GLY A 200 -4.89 14.22 -5.21
CA GLY A 200 -5.78 14.93 -6.13
C GLY A 200 -5.90 16.42 -5.79
N LEU A 201 -6.17 16.76 -4.54
CA LEU A 201 -6.25 18.16 -4.07
C LEU A 201 -4.92 18.92 -4.27
N PHE A 202 -3.78 18.26 -4.06
CA PHE A 202 -2.49 18.86 -4.35
C PHE A 202 -2.30 19.16 -5.84
N LEU A 203 -2.69 18.25 -6.74
CA LEU A 203 -2.64 18.48 -8.19
C LEU A 203 -3.57 19.62 -8.64
N GLU A 204 -4.70 19.81 -7.95
CA GLU A 204 -5.61 20.95 -8.15
C GLU A 204 -5.04 22.28 -7.61
N GLY A 205 -3.94 22.22 -6.87
CA GLY A 205 -3.23 23.40 -6.35
C GLY A 205 -3.75 23.91 -5.01
N GLU A 206 -4.47 23.08 -4.26
CA GLU A 206 -5.04 23.45 -2.96
C GLU A 206 -4.00 23.56 -1.84
N ALA A 207 -2.79 23.03 -2.06
CA ALA A 207 -1.66 23.13 -1.12
C ALA A 207 -0.33 23.27 -1.85
N ASP A 208 0.71 23.65 -1.10
CA ASP A 208 2.08 23.78 -1.60
C ASP A 208 2.83 22.44 -1.57
N MET A 209 2.47 21.56 -0.63
CA MET A 209 3.03 20.22 -0.50
C MET A 209 1.95 19.22 -0.08
N VAL A 210 2.17 17.96 -0.42
CA VAL A 210 1.31 16.83 -0.02
C VAL A 210 2.15 15.70 0.55
N LEU A 211 1.67 15.06 1.59
CA LEU A 211 2.27 13.83 2.10
C LEU A 211 2.04 12.69 1.10
N SER A 212 3.12 12.06 0.67
CA SER A 212 3.14 10.94 -0.26
C SER A 212 4.44 10.15 -0.08
N TYR A 213 5.10 9.78 -1.19
CA TYR A 213 6.32 8.97 -1.18
C TYR A 213 7.44 9.61 -2.00
N THR A 214 8.69 9.22 -1.72
CA THR A 214 9.84 9.62 -2.55
C THR A 214 9.71 9.14 -3.99
N THR A 215 8.88 8.14 -4.23
CA THR A 215 8.62 7.53 -5.54
C THR A 215 7.49 8.19 -6.32
N SER A 216 6.63 8.99 -5.68
CA SER A 216 5.47 9.61 -6.34
C SER A 216 5.81 10.47 -7.58
N PRO A 217 6.97 11.17 -7.62
CA PRO A 217 7.38 11.89 -8.83
C PRO A 217 7.57 11.01 -10.07
N ALA A 218 7.77 9.69 -9.91
CA ALA A 218 7.91 8.76 -11.03
C ALA A 218 6.69 8.73 -11.95
N TYR A 219 5.48 8.83 -11.38
CA TYR A 219 4.25 8.91 -12.16
C TYR A 219 4.30 10.06 -13.16
N HIS A 220 4.58 11.26 -12.68
CA HIS A 220 4.63 12.45 -13.54
C HIS A 220 5.73 12.36 -14.59
N LEU A 221 6.91 11.90 -14.17
CA LEU A 221 8.06 11.78 -15.06
C LEU A 221 7.83 10.74 -16.16
N ILE A 222 7.32 9.56 -15.81
CA ILE A 222 7.22 8.41 -16.74
C ILE A 222 5.92 8.45 -17.55
N ALA A 223 4.76 8.69 -16.89
CA ALA A 223 3.47 8.64 -17.55
C ALA A 223 3.08 9.96 -18.22
N GLU A 224 3.50 11.11 -17.68
CA GLU A 224 3.13 12.44 -18.17
C GLU A 224 4.28 13.19 -18.85
N GLY A 225 5.53 12.75 -18.68
CA GLY A 225 6.71 13.47 -19.18
C GLY A 225 6.95 14.81 -18.44
N ASP A 226 6.40 14.93 -17.22
CA ASP A 226 6.48 16.11 -16.37
C ASP A 226 7.51 15.89 -15.24
N ASP A 227 8.59 16.62 -15.23
CA ASP A 227 9.64 16.58 -14.21
C ASP A 227 9.45 17.64 -13.11
N SER A 228 8.32 18.34 -13.07
CA SER A 228 8.07 19.40 -12.10
C SER A 228 7.85 18.91 -10.67
N LYS A 229 7.40 17.68 -10.48
CA LYS A 229 7.14 17.13 -9.14
C LYS A 229 8.40 16.55 -8.53
N ALA A 230 8.62 16.82 -7.24
CA ALA A 230 9.77 16.33 -6.50
C ALA A 230 9.41 16.00 -5.04
N ALA A 231 10.14 15.07 -4.45
CA ALA A 231 10.12 14.81 -3.02
C ALA A 231 11.05 15.77 -2.30
N ALA A 232 10.58 16.42 -1.25
CA ALA A 232 11.41 17.28 -0.40
C ALA A 232 12.42 16.44 0.39
N PRO A 233 13.73 16.77 0.36
CA PRO A 233 14.77 15.97 1.00
C PRO A 233 14.94 16.38 2.47
N PHE A 234 14.19 15.73 3.37
CA PHE A 234 14.26 16.03 4.79
C PHE A 234 15.54 15.49 5.44
N ALA A 235 16.27 16.36 6.13
CA ALA A 235 17.59 16.08 6.71
C ALA A 235 17.57 15.06 7.85
N GLU A 236 16.46 14.94 8.59
CA GLU A 236 16.29 13.90 9.61
C GLU A 236 16.16 12.49 9.02
N GLY A 237 16.08 12.38 7.72
CA GLY A 237 15.83 11.15 6.99
C GLY A 237 14.35 10.90 6.73
N HIS A 238 14.03 9.84 5.99
CA HIS A 238 12.69 9.49 5.60
C HIS A 238 12.25 8.16 6.22
N TYR A 239 11.00 8.07 6.61
CA TYR A 239 10.46 6.87 7.24
C TYR A 239 10.11 5.82 6.18
N LEU A 240 10.67 4.62 6.35
CA LEU A 240 10.45 3.48 5.48
C LEU A 240 9.10 2.84 5.79
N GLN A 241 8.34 2.57 4.75
CA GLN A 241 7.18 1.69 4.75
C GLN A 241 7.50 0.43 3.95
N VAL A 242 7.07 -0.71 4.46
CA VAL A 242 7.01 -1.98 3.73
C VAL A 242 5.55 -2.40 3.70
N GLU A 243 4.96 -2.52 2.51
CA GLU A 243 3.61 -3.04 2.34
C GLU A 243 3.59 -4.55 2.25
N VAL A 244 2.59 -5.16 2.85
CA VAL A 244 2.48 -6.60 2.97
C VAL A 244 1.12 -7.12 2.54
N ALA A 245 1.14 -8.33 2.00
CA ALA A 245 -0.04 -9.14 1.77
C ALA A 245 -0.07 -10.33 2.74
N ALA A 246 -1.27 -10.75 3.14
CA ALA A 246 -1.43 -11.84 4.09
C ALA A 246 -2.69 -12.66 3.83
N MET A 247 -2.59 -13.98 4.02
CA MET A 247 -3.71 -14.90 3.92
C MET A 247 -4.52 -14.88 5.21
N LEU A 248 -5.85 -14.84 5.08
CA LEU A 248 -6.75 -15.01 6.24
C LEU A 248 -6.83 -16.48 6.65
N ALA A 249 -6.79 -16.76 7.94
CA ALA A 249 -6.87 -18.11 8.51
C ALA A 249 -8.24 -18.76 8.26
N GLY A 250 -9.28 -17.95 8.05
CA GLY A 250 -10.63 -18.40 7.73
C GLY A 250 -10.90 -18.53 6.23
N SER A 251 -9.89 -18.48 5.37
CA SER A 251 -10.06 -18.65 3.91
C SER A 251 -10.67 -20.00 3.56
N ASP A 252 -11.67 -19.98 2.70
CA ASP A 252 -12.27 -21.20 2.12
C ASP A 252 -11.43 -21.74 0.94
N ALA A 253 -10.45 -20.96 0.44
CA ALA A 253 -9.58 -21.31 -0.68
C ALA A 253 -8.08 -21.15 -0.34
N PRO A 254 -7.54 -21.77 0.74
CA PRO A 254 -6.20 -21.48 1.25
C PRO A 254 -5.08 -21.83 0.25
N ASP A 255 -5.25 -22.82 -0.61
CA ASP A 255 -4.25 -23.16 -1.62
C ASP A 255 -4.22 -22.11 -2.75
N LEU A 256 -5.39 -21.57 -3.12
CA LEU A 256 -5.49 -20.50 -4.10
C LEU A 256 -4.95 -19.19 -3.52
N ALA A 257 -5.22 -18.91 -2.23
CA ALA A 257 -4.64 -17.77 -1.52
C ALA A 257 -3.11 -17.81 -1.50
N ARG A 258 -2.50 -18.98 -1.20
CA ARG A 258 -1.04 -19.15 -1.28
C ARG A 258 -0.50 -18.99 -2.70
N ALA A 259 -1.23 -19.52 -3.71
CA ALA A 259 -0.86 -19.34 -5.11
C ALA A 259 -0.88 -17.86 -5.53
N PHE A 260 -1.86 -17.10 -5.06
CA PHE A 260 -1.93 -15.66 -5.28
C PHE A 260 -0.77 -14.90 -4.62
N LEU A 261 -0.46 -15.21 -3.36
CA LEU A 261 0.68 -14.60 -2.66
C LEU A 261 2.01 -14.94 -3.34
N ALA A 262 2.17 -16.17 -3.84
CA ALA A 262 3.35 -16.54 -4.62
C ALA A 262 3.40 -15.79 -5.96
N TYR A 263 2.26 -15.60 -6.61
CA TYR A 263 2.16 -14.81 -7.84
C TYR A 263 2.51 -13.33 -7.59
N LEU A 264 2.04 -12.76 -6.47
CA LEU A 264 2.26 -11.34 -6.13
C LEU A 264 3.75 -10.97 -6.02
N VAL A 265 4.60 -11.93 -5.64
CA VAL A 265 6.07 -11.76 -5.60
C VAL A 265 6.78 -12.38 -6.81
N SER A 266 6.05 -12.79 -7.83
CA SER A 266 6.64 -13.26 -9.10
C SER A 266 7.13 -12.10 -9.95
N ASP A 267 8.05 -12.37 -10.86
CA ASP A 267 8.56 -11.39 -11.82
C ASP A 267 7.43 -10.67 -12.58
N ALA A 268 6.42 -11.42 -13.03
CA ALA A 268 5.27 -10.87 -13.77
C ALA A 268 4.45 -9.85 -12.97
N ALA A 269 4.21 -10.11 -11.68
CA ALA A 269 3.47 -9.19 -10.82
C ALA A 269 4.35 -8.03 -10.34
N GLN A 270 5.62 -8.31 -10.03
CA GLN A 270 6.55 -7.30 -9.53
C GLN A 270 6.94 -6.28 -10.61
N ALA A 271 6.93 -6.66 -11.89
CA ALA A 271 7.13 -5.73 -13.01
C ALA A 271 5.97 -4.71 -13.17
N VAL A 272 4.78 -5.02 -12.64
CA VAL A 272 3.61 -4.12 -12.66
C VAL A 272 3.75 -2.99 -11.63
N ILE A 273 4.33 -3.27 -10.46
CA ILE A 273 4.35 -2.36 -9.30
C ILE A 273 4.97 -0.99 -9.59
N PRO A 274 6.14 -0.86 -10.24
CA PRO A 274 6.79 0.44 -10.44
C PRO A 274 5.98 1.41 -11.32
N GLU A 275 5.15 0.90 -12.24
CA GLU A 275 4.44 1.73 -13.22
C GLU A 275 2.93 1.88 -12.96
N THR A 276 2.41 1.21 -11.92
CA THR A 276 1.00 1.29 -11.56
C THR A 276 0.79 1.64 -10.09
N ASN A 277 1.62 1.12 -9.20
CA ASN A 277 1.60 1.48 -7.77
C ASN A 277 2.63 2.57 -7.42
N TRP A 278 3.58 2.82 -8.34
CA TRP A 278 4.62 3.85 -8.19
C TRP A 278 5.44 3.66 -6.91
N MET A 279 5.69 2.39 -6.54
CA MET A 279 6.48 1.97 -5.39
C MET A 279 7.68 1.13 -5.85
N TYR A 280 8.66 0.94 -4.98
CA TYR A 280 9.71 -0.05 -5.22
C TYR A 280 9.12 -1.45 -5.03
N PRO A 281 9.31 -2.38 -5.98
CA PRO A 281 8.86 -3.77 -5.83
C PRO A 281 9.67 -4.48 -4.73
N ALA A 282 9.05 -5.43 -4.04
CA ALA A 282 9.73 -6.22 -3.01
C ALA A 282 10.71 -7.25 -3.59
N VAL A 283 10.54 -7.62 -4.86
CA VAL A 283 11.49 -8.42 -5.65
C VAL A 283 11.81 -7.64 -6.91
N THR A 284 13.08 -7.34 -7.14
CA THR A 284 13.48 -6.59 -8.34
C THR A 284 13.14 -7.39 -9.60
N PRO A 285 12.33 -6.85 -10.54
CA PRO A 285 12.01 -7.52 -11.79
C PRO A 285 13.25 -7.81 -12.64
N ALA A 286 13.21 -8.84 -13.48
CA ALA A 286 14.33 -9.25 -14.32
C ALA A 286 14.80 -8.14 -15.27
N ASP A 287 13.88 -7.32 -15.77
CA ASP A 287 14.18 -6.16 -16.63
C ASP A 287 14.61 -4.90 -15.83
N GLY A 288 14.65 -4.99 -14.48
CA GLY A 288 14.97 -3.89 -13.58
C GLY A 288 13.83 -2.90 -13.38
N LEU A 289 14.18 -1.73 -12.80
CA LEU A 289 13.24 -0.64 -12.59
C LEU A 289 13.18 0.27 -13.83
N PRO A 290 12.04 0.93 -14.10
CA PRO A 290 11.94 1.96 -15.13
C PRO A 290 12.99 3.06 -14.94
N GLU A 291 13.54 3.59 -16.03
CA GLU A 291 14.65 4.58 -16.02
C GLU A 291 14.36 5.79 -15.11
N GLY A 292 13.10 6.24 -15.05
CA GLY A 292 12.66 7.35 -14.20
C GLY A 292 12.94 7.14 -12.71
N PHE A 293 12.99 5.91 -12.23
CA PHE A 293 13.31 5.60 -10.83
C PHE A 293 14.75 5.92 -10.43
N ALA A 294 15.67 5.98 -11.39
CA ALA A 294 17.08 6.32 -11.14
C ALA A 294 17.27 7.78 -10.68
N THR A 295 16.33 8.66 -11.01
CA THR A 295 16.39 10.10 -10.68
C THR A 295 15.65 10.48 -9.41
N LEU A 296 14.92 9.54 -8.80
CA LEU A 296 14.14 9.78 -7.59
C LEU A 296 15.03 10.05 -6.39
N HIS A 297 14.51 10.87 -5.46
CA HIS A 297 15.19 11.12 -4.20
C HIS A 297 15.34 9.82 -3.41
N ARG A 298 16.57 9.44 -3.09
CA ARG A 298 16.92 8.37 -2.16
C ARG A 298 17.49 8.98 -0.89
N PRO A 299 16.82 8.80 0.26
CA PRO A 299 17.27 9.40 1.50
C PRO A 299 18.63 8.80 1.95
N GLU A 300 19.52 9.65 2.45
CA GLU A 300 20.78 9.19 3.05
C GLU A 300 20.54 8.42 4.35
N ARG A 301 19.45 8.73 5.04
CA ARG A 301 19.04 8.08 6.28
C ARG A 301 17.62 7.51 6.13
N SER A 302 17.50 6.21 6.26
CA SER A 302 16.22 5.52 6.39
C SER A 302 15.85 5.41 7.87
N LEU A 303 14.67 5.90 8.22
CA LEU A 303 14.09 5.73 9.55
C LEU A 303 13.12 4.54 9.48
N TYR A 304 13.16 3.70 10.49
CA TYR A 304 12.29 2.54 10.56
C TYR A 304 12.06 2.16 12.04
N LEU A 305 10.86 1.77 12.36
CA LEU A 305 10.53 1.16 13.64
C LEU A 305 10.13 -0.29 13.39
N GLU A 306 10.75 -1.20 14.09
CA GLU A 306 10.35 -2.61 14.05
C GLU A 306 8.86 -2.76 14.42
N PRO A 307 8.12 -3.71 13.84
CA PRO A 307 6.66 -3.81 14.03
C PRO A 307 6.19 -3.78 15.48
N ALA A 308 6.94 -4.40 16.40
CA ALA A 308 6.60 -4.39 17.82
C ALA A 308 6.80 -3.01 18.46
N GLU A 309 7.83 -2.27 18.06
CA GLU A 309 8.09 -0.90 18.51
C GLU A 309 7.06 0.07 17.92
N ALA A 310 6.74 -0.08 16.64
CA ALA A 310 5.70 0.70 15.96
C ALA A 310 4.36 0.54 16.68
N GLU A 311 3.94 -0.68 17.02
CA GLU A 311 2.70 -0.93 17.77
C GLU A 311 2.71 -0.27 19.15
N ALA A 312 3.82 -0.34 19.88
CA ALA A 312 3.95 0.27 21.20
C ALA A 312 3.83 1.80 21.17
N ARG A 313 4.29 2.43 20.09
CA ARG A 313 4.29 3.90 19.92
C ARG A 313 3.02 4.42 19.26
N ARG A 314 2.36 3.64 18.40
CA ARG A 314 1.27 4.05 17.52
C ARG A 314 0.13 4.74 18.27
N GLY A 315 -0.41 4.13 19.30
CA GLY A 315 -1.53 4.70 20.06
C GLY A 315 -1.20 6.08 20.65
N PRO A 316 -0.15 6.21 21.48
CA PRO A 316 0.29 7.51 21.99
C PRO A 316 0.62 8.55 20.92
N ALA A 317 1.18 8.14 19.80
CA ALA A 317 1.55 9.03 18.70
C ALA A 317 0.32 9.61 17.99
N VAL A 318 -0.68 8.79 17.69
CA VAL A 318 -1.97 9.24 17.11
C VAL A 318 -2.69 10.19 18.08
N GLU A 319 -2.64 9.95 19.39
CA GLU A 319 -3.24 10.86 20.37
C GLU A 319 -2.52 12.22 20.41
N ARG A 320 -1.18 12.27 20.29
CA ARG A 320 -0.42 13.53 20.17
C ARG A 320 -0.82 14.33 18.93
N TRP A 321 -0.89 13.66 17.78
CA TRP A 321 -1.36 14.25 16.54
C TRP A 321 -2.77 14.85 16.70
N ARG A 322 -3.71 14.06 17.22
CA ARG A 322 -5.10 14.51 17.45
C ARG A 322 -5.17 15.71 18.39
N GLY A 323 -4.40 15.68 19.47
CA GLY A 323 -4.35 16.77 20.45
C GLY A 323 -3.81 18.07 19.87
N ALA A 324 -2.85 18.01 18.93
CA ALA A 324 -2.31 19.18 18.26
C ALA A 324 -3.31 19.82 17.30
N LEU A 325 -4.07 19.01 16.55
CA LEU A 325 -5.05 19.50 15.56
C LEU A 325 -6.42 19.86 16.16
N SER A 326 -6.67 19.59 17.42
CA SER A 326 -7.93 19.90 18.11
C SER A 326 -7.92 21.25 18.84
N ARG A 327 -6.94 22.10 18.60
CA ARG A 327 -6.76 23.40 19.26
C ARG A 327 -7.58 24.51 18.63
#